data_8f929c7e239cc361f4177494089c1e46
#
_entry.id   8f929c7e239cc361f4177494089c1e46
#
_cell.length_a   1.000
_cell.length_b   1.000
_cell.length_c   1.000
_cell.angle_alpha   90.00
_cell.angle_beta   90.00
_cell.angle_gamma   90.00
#
_symmetry.space_group_name_H-M   'P 1'
#
loop_
_entity.id
_entity.type
_entity.pdbx_description
1 polymer ?
#
loop_
_entity_poly.entity_id
_entity_poly.type
_entity_poly.pdbx_seq_one_letter_code
_entity_poly.pdbx_strand_id
1 'polypeptide(L)'
;MKKLIILSCTMIALSSFMATTGWAGPHFVKGPTASLDTTTGEYCVTFKEAGLGSTPVTYTLAAGTGTLFTYQCFTKSNNTPQGSPNSVSGSTDKTVTTITPRNGTVSATICLIPQQDGASCQGGGLVLRLIGADYDNVTFSDGLGNVIPIADACSGSGCPD
;
A
#
# COMPACT_ATOMS: atom_id res chain seq x y z
N MET A 1 87.29 -16.88 -5.33
CA MET A 1 86.12 -16.57 -6.15
C MET A 1 84.92 -17.20 -5.50
N LYS A 2 84.10 -16.39 -4.77
CA LYS A 2 82.92 -16.85 -4.05
C LYS A 2 81.69 -16.57 -4.93
N LYS A 3 80.99 -17.63 -5.37
CA LYS A 3 79.68 -17.50 -6.09
C LYS A 3 78.57 -17.25 -5.09
N LEU A 4 77.94 -16.14 -5.21
CA LEU A 4 76.72 -15.74 -4.45
C LEU A 4 75.50 -16.29 -5.17
N ILE A 5 74.77 -17.20 -4.53
CA ILE A 5 73.52 -17.74 -5.01
C ILE A 5 72.39 -16.90 -4.41
N ILE A 6 71.72 -16.10 -5.28
CA ILE A 6 70.54 -15.36 -4.87
C ILE A 6 69.34 -16.25 -5.02
N LEU A 7 68.74 -16.63 -3.88
CA LEU A 7 67.51 -17.38 -3.82
C LEU A 7 66.34 -16.40 -3.93
N SER A 8 65.68 -16.37 -5.10
CA SER A 8 64.51 -15.55 -5.33
C SER A 8 63.30 -16.24 -4.72
N CYS A 9 62.75 -15.68 -3.62
CA CYS A 9 61.55 -16.15 -2.96
C CYS A 9 60.36 -15.48 -3.60
N THR A 10 59.67 -16.18 -4.53
CA THR A 10 58.45 -15.70 -5.17
C THR A 10 57.28 -15.91 -4.19
N MET A 11 56.82 -14.84 -3.50
CA MET A 11 55.57 -14.86 -2.72
C MET A 11 54.40 -14.82 -3.69
N ILE A 12 53.71 -15.94 -3.82
CA ILE A 12 52.38 -16.00 -4.45
C ILE A 12 51.36 -15.52 -3.43
N ALA A 13 50.94 -14.26 -3.59
CA ALA A 13 49.81 -13.71 -2.83
C ALA A 13 48.51 -14.34 -3.36
N LEU A 14 47.99 -15.32 -2.61
CA LEU A 14 46.64 -15.83 -2.85
C LEU A 14 45.65 -14.76 -2.39
N SER A 15 45.19 -13.93 -3.32
CA SER A 15 44.08 -13.02 -3.11
C SER A 15 42.80 -13.86 -3.02
N SER A 16 42.37 -14.19 -1.81
CA SER A 16 41.04 -14.75 -1.56
C SER A 16 40.00 -13.71 -1.92
N PHE A 17 39.42 -13.79 -3.09
CA PHE A 17 38.19 -13.10 -3.45
C PHE A 17 37.08 -13.69 -2.57
N MET A 18 36.84 -13.06 -1.42
CA MET A 18 35.60 -13.25 -0.69
C MET A 18 34.49 -12.62 -1.55
N ALA A 19 33.81 -13.45 -2.33
CA ALA A 19 32.54 -13.08 -2.93
C ALA A 19 31.59 -12.80 -1.77
N THR A 20 31.44 -11.54 -1.39
CA THR A 20 30.34 -11.11 -0.54
C THR A 20 29.08 -11.38 -1.35
N THR A 21 28.38 -12.46 -1.03
CA THR A 21 27.00 -12.66 -1.46
C THR A 21 26.22 -11.51 -0.81
N GLY A 22 26.16 -10.39 -1.51
CA GLY A 22 25.33 -9.25 -1.10
C GLY A 22 23.89 -9.74 -1.13
N TRP A 23 23.33 -10.02 0.02
CA TRP A 23 21.91 -10.23 0.16
C TRP A 23 21.27 -8.90 -0.25
N ALA A 24 20.58 -8.89 -1.37
CA ALA A 24 19.78 -7.74 -1.73
C ALA A 24 18.77 -7.54 -0.59
N GLY A 25 18.87 -6.41 0.10
CA GLY A 25 17.93 -6.05 1.16
C GLY A 25 16.49 -5.95 0.63
N PRO A 26 15.53 -5.70 1.51
CA PRO A 26 14.12 -5.51 1.14
C PRO A 26 13.98 -4.50 0.00
N HIS A 27 13.26 -4.89 -1.06
CA HIS A 27 12.99 -4.01 -2.20
C HIS A 27 11.74 -4.44 -2.97
N PHE A 28 11.03 -3.48 -3.55
CA PHE A 28 9.87 -3.77 -4.40
C PHE A 28 10.32 -4.30 -5.77
N VAL A 29 9.95 -5.53 -6.08
CA VAL A 29 10.11 -6.15 -7.41
C VAL A 29 9.01 -5.64 -8.36
N LYS A 30 7.80 -5.44 -7.81
CA LYS A 30 6.72 -4.68 -8.43
C LYS A 30 6.27 -3.64 -7.42
N GLY A 31 6.44 -2.38 -7.77
CA GLY A 31 6.08 -1.26 -6.90
C GLY A 31 4.60 -1.24 -6.56
N PRO A 32 4.22 -0.57 -5.47
CA PRO A 32 2.82 -0.38 -5.11
C PRO A 32 2.04 0.25 -6.27
N THR A 33 0.98 -0.42 -6.70
CA THR A 33 0.09 0.06 -7.77
C THR A 33 -1.31 0.15 -7.20
N ALA A 34 -1.92 1.34 -7.27
CA ALA A 34 -3.25 1.59 -6.78
C ALA A 34 -4.32 1.28 -7.82
N SER A 35 -5.51 0.93 -7.33
CA SER A 35 -6.75 0.82 -8.10
C SER A 35 -7.93 1.20 -7.23
N LEU A 36 -8.88 1.95 -7.79
CA LEU A 36 -10.15 2.30 -7.15
C LEU A 36 -11.28 1.52 -7.83
N ASP A 37 -12.02 0.74 -7.04
CA ASP A 37 -13.29 0.17 -7.49
C ASP A 37 -14.37 1.24 -7.40
N THR A 38 -14.81 1.74 -8.55
CA THR A 38 -15.82 2.81 -8.64
C THR A 38 -17.21 2.38 -8.20
N THR A 39 -17.46 1.08 -8.03
CA THR A 39 -18.75 0.54 -7.58
C THR A 39 -18.84 0.47 -6.07
N THR A 40 -17.77 0.00 -5.43
CA THR A 40 -17.70 -0.18 -3.97
C THR A 40 -17.01 0.97 -3.26
N GLY A 41 -16.23 1.78 -4.00
CA GLY A 41 -15.35 2.80 -3.44
C GLY A 41 -14.09 2.24 -2.78
N GLU A 42 -13.82 0.94 -2.89
CA GLU A 42 -12.63 0.31 -2.34
C GLU A 42 -11.36 0.80 -3.05
N TYR A 43 -10.38 1.26 -2.27
CA TYR A 43 -9.08 1.67 -2.78
C TYR A 43 -8.04 0.64 -2.42
N CYS A 44 -7.53 -0.08 -3.41
CA CYS A 44 -6.63 -1.21 -3.22
C CYS A 44 -5.23 -0.92 -3.76
N VAL A 45 -4.21 -1.37 -3.03
CA VAL A 45 -2.80 -1.31 -3.43
C VAL A 45 -2.26 -2.72 -3.58
N THR A 46 -1.75 -3.05 -4.76
CA THR A 46 -1.11 -4.33 -5.09
C THR A 46 0.38 -4.12 -5.22
N PHE A 47 1.18 -4.99 -4.59
CA PHE A 47 2.63 -4.91 -4.59
C PHE A 47 3.29 -6.29 -4.56
N LYS A 48 4.59 -6.31 -4.88
CA LYS A 48 5.46 -7.46 -4.67
C LYS A 48 6.81 -6.99 -4.15
N GLU A 49 7.21 -7.50 -2.99
CA GLU A 49 8.47 -7.18 -2.32
C GLU A 49 9.30 -8.45 -2.12
N ALA A 50 10.62 -8.34 -2.28
CA ALA A 50 11.59 -9.44 -2.12
C ALA A 50 12.75 -9.02 -1.19
N GLY A 51 13.58 -9.99 -0.81
CA GLY A 51 14.70 -9.74 0.10
C GLY A 51 14.31 -9.68 1.58
N LEU A 52 13.11 -10.18 1.94
CA LEU A 52 12.53 -10.04 3.28
C LEU A 52 12.95 -11.13 4.29
N GLY A 53 13.69 -12.15 3.86
CA GLY A 53 13.98 -13.29 4.72
C GLY A 53 12.71 -14.08 5.09
N SER A 54 12.58 -14.47 6.36
CA SER A 54 11.42 -15.23 6.88
C SER A 54 10.66 -14.50 7.99
N THR A 55 11.10 -13.32 8.38
CA THR A 55 10.45 -12.53 9.44
C THR A 55 9.17 -11.90 8.92
N PRO A 56 8.04 -11.99 9.67
CA PRO A 56 6.80 -11.31 9.28
C PRO A 56 7.01 -9.80 9.11
N VAL A 57 6.42 -9.23 8.07
CA VAL A 57 6.47 -7.80 7.75
C VAL A 57 5.06 -7.22 7.89
N THR A 58 4.97 -6.05 8.53
CA THR A 58 3.69 -5.36 8.72
C THR A 58 3.57 -4.24 7.70
N TYR A 59 2.55 -4.33 6.86
CA TYR A 59 2.20 -3.34 5.87
C TYR A 59 1.05 -2.48 6.36
N THR A 60 1.11 -1.20 6.08
CA THR A 60 0.05 -0.24 6.41
C THR A 60 -0.32 0.56 5.17
N LEU A 61 -1.60 0.57 4.84
CA LEU A 61 -2.20 1.48 3.88
C LEU A 61 -3.08 2.45 4.66
N ALA A 62 -2.86 3.75 4.53
CA ALA A 62 -3.56 4.77 5.29
C ALA A 62 -4.08 5.89 4.39
N ALA A 63 -5.33 6.28 4.61
CA ALA A 63 -5.92 7.45 3.99
C ALA A 63 -5.31 8.73 4.56
N GLY A 64 -5.04 9.70 3.69
CA GLY A 64 -4.52 11.00 4.06
C GLY A 64 -5.60 12.03 4.41
N THR A 65 -5.14 13.20 4.79
CA THR A 65 -6.00 14.37 5.01
C THR A 65 -6.63 14.79 3.68
N GLY A 66 -7.92 15.05 3.68
CA GLY A 66 -8.66 15.37 2.45
C GLY A 66 -9.52 14.22 1.93
N THR A 67 -9.23 12.96 2.32
CA THR A 67 -10.07 11.81 1.94
C THR A 67 -11.50 12.00 2.43
N LEU A 68 -12.47 11.89 1.51
CA LEU A 68 -13.90 12.08 1.77
C LEU A 68 -14.73 10.98 1.11
N PHE A 69 -15.74 10.49 1.84
CA PHE A 69 -16.75 9.58 1.32
C PHE A 69 -18.10 10.28 1.28
N THR A 70 -18.76 10.26 0.14
CA THR A 70 -20.06 10.89 -0.04
C THR A 70 -21.16 9.84 -0.13
N TYR A 71 -22.14 9.94 0.77
CA TYR A 71 -23.26 9.03 0.86
C TYR A 71 -24.58 9.74 0.57
N GLN A 72 -25.52 9.02 -0.02
CA GLN A 72 -26.88 9.49 -0.33
C GLN A 72 -27.90 8.45 0.11
N CYS A 73 -29.01 8.90 0.64
CA CYS A 73 -30.15 8.05 0.93
C CYS A 73 -31.01 7.86 -0.32
N PHE A 74 -31.47 6.63 -0.53
CA PHE A 74 -32.35 6.26 -1.65
C PHE A 74 -33.58 5.51 -1.13
N THR A 75 -34.73 5.69 -1.80
CA THR A 75 -35.89 4.84 -1.52
C THR A 75 -35.63 3.39 -1.94
N LYS A 76 -36.05 2.44 -1.12
CA LYS A 76 -35.94 1.01 -1.43
C LYS A 76 -36.84 0.59 -2.61
N SER A 77 -37.96 1.30 -2.81
CA SER A 77 -38.96 0.93 -3.80
C SER A 77 -38.58 1.26 -5.24
N ASN A 78 -38.00 2.43 -5.47
CA ASN A 78 -37.73 2.95 -6.81
C ASN A 78 -36.34 3.57 -6.98
N ASN A 79 -35.48 3.41 -5.98
CA ASN A 79 -34.11 3.90 -6.00
C ASN A 79 -33.98 5.41 -6.26
N THR A 80 -34.94 6.20 -5.77
CA THR A 80 -34.95 7.66 -5.91
C THR A 80 -34.13 8.29 -4.78
N PRO A 81 -33.19 9.21 -5.07
CA PRO A 81 -32.41 9.91 -4.05
C PRO A 81 -33.31 10.76 -3.15
N GLN A 82 -33.02 10.79 -1.86
CA GLN A 82 -33.77 11.50 -0.84
C GLN A 82 -32.82 12.37 0.02
N GLY A 83 -33.18 13.63 0.17
CA GLY A 83 -32.36 14.58 0.94
C GLY A 83 -31.07 14.98 0.21
N SER A 84 -30.19 15.67 0.93
CA SER A 84 -28.87 16.06 0.44
C SER A 84 -27.85 14.94 0.69
N PRO A 85 -26.80 14.82 -0.14
CA PRO A 85 -25.67 13.94 0.15
C PRO A 85 -24.99 14.32 1.47
N ASN A 86 -24.44 13.32 2.16
CA ASN A 86 -23.65 13.48 3.38
C ASN A 86 -22.20 13.06 3.09
N SER A 87 -21.24 13.93 3.41
CA SER A 87 -19.81 13.61 3.32
C SER A 87 -19.26 13.23 4.68
N VAL A 88 -18.46 12.17 4.70
CA VAL A 88 -17.76 11.63 5.87
C VAL A 88 -16.26 11.65 5.60
N SER A 89 -15.47 12.16 6.56
CA SER A 89 -14.02 12.17 6.45
C SER A 89 -13.44 10.75 6.58
N GLY A 90 -12.62 10.34 5.63
CA GLY A 90 -11.86 9.09 5.64
C GLY A 90 -10.40 9.24 6.08
N SER A 91 -10.02 10.41 6.60
CA SER A 91 -8.62 10.72 6.94
C SER A 91 -8.00 9.87 8.06
N THR A 92 -8.83 9.12 8.79
CA THR A 92 -8.38 8.17 9.83
C THR A 92 -8.41 6.72 9.37
N ASP A 93 -8.89 6.46 8.16
CA ASP A 93 -9.00 5.10 7.65
C ASP A 93 -7.62 4.53 7.36
N LYS A 94 -7.38 3.34 7.90
CA LYS A 94 -6.16 2.60 7.65
C LYS A 94 -6.39 1.10 7.72
N THR A 95 -5.66 0.37 6.89
CA THR A 95 -5.57 -1.08 6.94
C THR A 95 -4.15 -1.49 7.31
N VAL A 96 -4.02 -2.33 8.33
CA VAL A 96 -2.74 -2.88 8.79
C VAL A 96 -2.76 -4.39 8.63
N THR A 97 -1.80 -4.94 7.92
CA THR A 97 -1.71 -6.38 7.63
C THR A 97 -0.29 -6.89 7.86
N THR A 98 -0.15 -7.95 8.65
CA THR A 98 1.14 -8.61 8.85
C THR A 98 1.20 -9.88 8.00
N ILE A 99 2.23 -9.99 7.16
CA ILE A 99 2.40 -11.09 6.21
C ILE A 99 3.76 -11.76 6.42
N THR A 100 3.75 -13.09 6.52
CA THR A 100 4.98 -13.88 6.56
C THR A 100 5.47 -14.12 5.12
N PRO A 101 6.71 -13.70 4.79
CA PRO A 101 7.26 -13.92 3.46
C PRO A 101 7.37 -15.42 3.11
N ARG A 102 7.12 -15.76 1.86
CA ARG A 102 7.41 -17.09 1.30
C ARG A 102 8.64 -17.00 0.43
N ASN A 103 9.68 -17.77 0.76
CA ASN A 103 10.98 -17.69 0.07
C ASN A 103 11.52 -16.25 -0.02
N GLY A 104 11.42 -15.50 1.08
CA GLY A 104 11.87 -14.12 1.16
C GLY A 104 11.04 -13.12 0.33
N THR A 105 9.84 -13.49 -0.08
CA THR A 105 8.98 -12.66 -0.95
C THR A 105 7.57 -12.55 -0.38
N VAL A 106 6.99 -11.35 -0.46
CA VAL A 106 5.56 -11.07 -0.25
C VAL A 106 4.95 -10.59 -1.56
N SER A 107 3.77 -11.09 -1.91
CA SER A 107 2.91 -10.56 -2.99
C SER A 107 1.51 -10.46 -2.43
N ALA A 108 0.96 -9.25 -2.38
CA ALA A 108 -0.31 -9.00 -1.72
C ALA A 108 -1.07 -7.81 -2.34
N THR A 109 -2.36 -7.76 -2.02
CA THR A 109 -3.22 -6.60 -2.22
C THR A 109 -3.81 -6.21 -0.87
N ILE A 110 -3.75 -4.93 -0.52
CA ILE A 110 -4.30 -4.36 0.71
C ILE A 110 -5.26 -3.25 0.31
N CYS A 111 -6.44 -3.19 0.94
CA CYS A 111 -7.49 -2.25 0.57
C CYS A 111 -7.92 -1.38 1.76
N LEU A 112 -8.27 -0.13 1.46
CA LEU A 112 -9.08 0.74 2.30
C LEU A 112 -10.55 0.56 1.88
N ILE A 113 -11.43 0.45 2.86
CA ILE A 113 -12.87 0.30 2.64
C ILE A 113 -13.54 1.57 3.15
N PRO A 114 -14.41 2.23 2.35
CA PRO A 114 -15.09 3.43 2.78
C PRO A 114 -15.87 3.23 4.09
N GLN A 115 -15.63 4.09 5.06
CA GLN A 115 -16.31 4.06 6.35
C GLN A 115 -17.64 4.82 6.27
N GLN A 116 -18.64 4.34 7.01
CA GLN A 116 -19.98 4.94 7.05
C GLN A 116 -20.22 5.76 8.32
N ASP A 117 -19.19 6.03 9.10
CA ASP A 117 -19.30 6.68 10.41
C ASP A 117 -20.08 7.99 10.36
N GLY A 118 -21.20 8.02 11.05
CA GLY A 118 -22.10 9.19 11.11
C GLY A 118 -23.06 9.35 9.93
N ALA A 119 -22.88 8.61 8.82
CA ALA A 119 -23.80 8.63 7.70
C ALA A 119 -24.98 7.68 7.96
N SER A 120 -26.19 8.21 8.01
CA SER A 120 -27.40 7.39 8.20
C SER A 120 -28.62 8.01 7.52
N CYS A 121 -29.59 7.16 7.17
CA CYS A 121 -30.86 7.60 6.63
C CYS A 121 -31.91 7.67 7.74
N GLN A 122 -32.56 8.83 7.86
CA GLN A 122 -33.68 9.00 8.78
C GLN A 122 -34.96 8.49 8.11
N GLY A 123 -35.63 7.53 8.75
CA GLY A 123 -36.91 6.98 8.34
C GLY A 123 -36.86 5.57 7.71
N GLY A 124 -37.96 4.85 7.83
CA GLY A 124 -38.14 3.51 7.23
C GLY A 124 -38.27 3.58 5.71
N GLY A 125 -37.77 2.56 5.01
CA GLY A 125 -37.88 2.47 3.56
C GLY A 125 -36.75 3.14 2.77
N LEU A 126 -35.75 3.68 3.46
CA LEU A 126 -34.53 4.23 2.85
C LEU A 126 -33.34 3.25 2.96
N VAL A 127 -32.38 3.41 2.07
CA VAL A 127 -31.08 2.73 2.06
C VAL A 127 -29.99 3.74 1.82
N LEU A 128 -28.92 3.69 2.62
CA LEU A 128 -27.72 4.49 2.44
C LEU A 128 -26.84 3.86 1.36
N ARG A 129 -26.34 4.67 0.43
CA ARG A 129 -25.40 4.24 -0.60
C ARG A 129 -24.24 5.20 -0.70
N LEU A 130 -23.06 4.67 -0.94
CA LEU A 130 -21.90 5.44 -1.37
C LEU A 130 -22.16 5.94 -2.79
N ILE A 131 -21.97 7.23 -3.03
CA ILE A 131 -22.12 7.87 -4.34
C ILE A 131 -20.84 8.58 -4.79
N GLY A 132 -19.84 8.68 -3.91
CA GLY A 132 -18.52 9.22 -4.21
C GLY A 132 -17.49 8.80 -3.18
N ALA A 133 -16.28 8.53 -3.64
CA ALA A 133 -15.10 8.30 -2.82
C ALA A 133 -13.94 9.11 -3.41
N ASP A 134 -13.35 9.96 -2.59
CA ASP A 134 -12.20 10.80 -2.92
C ASP A 134 -11.07 10.47 -1.96
N TYR A 135 -10.02 9.84 -2.47
CA TYR A 135 -8.82 9.45 -1.73
C TYR A 135 -7.70 10.42 -2.04
N ASP A 136 -7.27 11.15 -1.03
CA ASP A 136 -6.22 12.16 -1.10
C ASP A 136 -5.08 11.83 -0.13
N ASN A 137 -3.83 12.10 -0.55
CA ASN A 137 -2.61 11.90 0.24
C ASN A 137 -2.48 10.49 0.85
N VAL A 138 -2.84 9.46 0.09
CA VAL A 138 -2.75 8.07 0.55
C VAL A 138 -1.30 7.64 0.68
N THR A 139 -0.98 6.95 1.77
CA THR A 139 0.37 6.44 2.04
C THR A 139 0.36 4.91 2.22
N PHE A 140 1.40 4.28 1.70
CA PHE A 140 1.69 2.87 1.91
C PHE A 140 3.03 2.72 2.63
N SER A 141 3.09 1.91 3.69
CA SER A 141 4.32 1.61 4.44
C SER A 141 4.55 0.12 4.54
N ASP A 142 5.79 -0.31 4.38
CA ASP A 142 6.24 -1.70 4.54
C ASP A 142 6.67 -2.03 5.98
N GLY A 143 6.55 -1.08 6.92
CA GLY A 143 7.01 -1.27 8.31
C GLY A 143 8.52 -1.44 8.48
N LEU A 144 9.29 -1.37 7.41
CA LEU A 144 10.77 -1.45 7.41
C LEU A 144 11.42 -0.07 7.29
N GLY A 145 10.63 0.98 7.30
CA GLY A 145 11.04 2.38 7.21
C GLY A 145 10.71 3.05 5.89
N ASN A 146 10.17 2.32 4.91
CA ASN A 146 9.70 2.92 3.67
C ASN A 146 8.26 3.40 3.83
N VAL A 147 8.03 4.68 3.52
CA VAL A 147 6.70 5.27 3.38
C VAL A 147 6.59 5.83 1.97
N ILE A 148 5.67 5.31 1.20
CA ILE A 148 5.50 5.59 -0.23
C ILE A 148 4.18 6.33 -0.40
N PRO A 149 4.18 7.55 -0.95
CA PRO A 149 2.95 8.20 -1.38
C PRO A 149 2.35 7.42 -2.54
N ILE A 150 1.05 7.20 -2.49
CA ILE A 150 0.30 6.51 -3.54
C ILE A 150 -0.55 7.54 -4.29
N ALA A 151 -0.82 7.29 -5.56
CA ALA A 151 -1.61 8.19 -6.38
C ALA A 151 -3.01 8.41 -5.79
N ASP A 152 -3.46 9.64 -5.80
CA ASP A 152 -4.82 9.99 -5.42
C ASP A 152 -5.82 9.40 -6.41
N ALA A 153 -7.04 9.14 -5.95
CA ALA A 153 -8.09 8.60 -6.80
C ALA A 153 -9.46 9.06 -6.33
N CYS A 154 -10.30 9.40 -7.29
CA CYS A 154 -11.65 9.85 -7.01
C CYS A 154 -12.67 9.17 -7.91
N SER A 155 -13.85 8.88 -7.38
CA SER A 155 -14.98 8.37 -8.13
C SER A 155 -16.31 8.95 -7.65
N GLY A 156 -17.24 9.20 -8.57
CA GLY A 156 -18.60 9.64 -8.26
C GLY A 156 -18.73 11.13 -7.90
N SER A 157 -19.70 11.43 -7.04
CA SER A 157 -19.98 12.81 -6.62
C SER A 157 -18.90 13.36 -5.70
N GLY A 158 -18.40 14.56 -5.99
CA GLY A 158 -17.38 15.25 -5.18
C GLY A 158 -15.99 15.22 -5.79
N CYS A 159 -15.80 14.51 -6.91
CA CYS A 159 -14.53 14.57 -7.63
C CYS A 159 -14.33 15.95 -8.27
N PRO A 160 -13.10 16.51 -8.18
CA PRO A 160 -12.76 17.71 -8.93
C PRO A 160 -12.81 17.43 -10.44
N ASP A 161 -13.32 18.38 -11.23
CA ASP A 161 -13.35 18.35 -12.69
C ASP A 161 -11.96 18.59 -13.31
#